data_9c7024527142925c99c0ec65f6654e03
#
_entry.id   9c7024527142925c99c0ec65f6654e03
#
_cell.length_a   1.000
_cell.length_b   1.000
_cell.length_c   1.000
_cell.angle_alpha   90.00
_cell.angle_beta   90.00
_cell.angle_gamma   90.00
#
_symmetry.space_group_name_H-M   'P 1'
#
loop_
_entity.id
_entity.type
_entity.pdbx_description
1 polymer ?
#
loop_
_entity_poly.entity_id
_entity_poly.type
_entity_poly.pdbx_seq_one_letter_code
_entity_poly.pdbx_strand_id
1 'polypeptide(L)'
;IKPGVEAAIARGVAYAPHRAMDVAAWDADWYAFSLYKVYGPHMAALYGSADAFAEVEGPNHFFVDPADPVAKFELGGVLHEGCAGLLGLADYLPAVAGRALDRQGEVDRATVLAAFAEMERLERPLQATLLDHLDAEPAVRRIGPGLDEDRVPTISFVHDRTSSREIAAAANEQGLGVRYGHFYAHRLAAALGLDPEDGVVRASLVHYNTPDEVERLIAFLDTVL
;
A
#
# COMPACT_ATOMS: atom_id res chain seq x y z
N ILE A 1 3.86 21.44 4.92
CA ILE A 1 2.51 21.84 4.47
C ILE A 1 2.66 23.07 3.59
N LYS A 2 1.95 23.13 2.48
CA LYS A 2 1.97 24.29 1.60
C LYS A 2 1.18 25.44 2.24
N PRO A 3 1.63 26.70 2.13
CA PRO A 3 0.85 27.85 2.60
C PRO A 3 -0.55 27.81 1.99
N GLY A 4 -1.58 27.97 2.85
CA GLY A 4 -3.00 27.93 2.42
C GLY A 4 -3.64 26.55 2.46
N VAL A 5 -2.95 25.50 2.95
CA VAL A 5 -3.56 24.20 3.26
C VAL A 5 -3.83 24.18 4.77
N GLU A 6 -5.09 24.04 5.14
CA GLU A 6 -5.51 24.03 6.56
C GLU A 6 -5.17 22.70 7.24
N ALA A 7 -5.05 21.60 6.49
CA ALA A 7 -4.65 20.28 6.99
C ALA A 7 -3.87 19.48 5.94
N ALA A 8 -2.90 18.68 6.37
CA ALA A 8 -2.18 17.72 5.54
C ALA A 8 -2.78 16.33 5.70
N ILE A 9 -3.45 15.84 4.65
CA ILE A 9 -4.06 14.51 4.63
C ILE A 9 -3.23 13.60 3.74
N ALA A 10 -2.64 12.55 4.31
CA ALA A 10 -1.91 11.53 3.57
C ALA A 10 -2.71 10.22 3.48
N ARG A 11 -2.74 9.62 2.30
CA ARG A 11 -3.35 8.32 2.06
C ARG A 11 -2.31 7.34 1.52
N GLY A 12 -1.80 6.50 2.40
CA GLY A 12 -0.71 5.58 2.08
C GLY A 12 -1.12 4.12 1.97
N VAL A 13 -2.30 3.83 1.42
CA VAL A 13 -2.89 2.48 1.38
C VAL A 13 -2.00 1.45 0.66
N ALA A 14 -1.29 1.84 -0.38
CA ALA A 14 -0.38 0.96 -1.12
C ALA A 14 1.10 1.12 -0.69
N TYR A 15 1.41 2.13 0.12
CA TYR A 15 2.73 2.37 0.67
C TYR A 15 2.95 1.66 2.01
N ALA A 16 1.93 1.70 2.87
CA ALA A 16 1.96 1.19 4.24
C ALA A 16 2.42 -0.28 4.39
N PRO A 17 2.13 -1.22 3.46
CA PRO A 17 2.62 -2.60 3.57
C PRO A 17 4.12 -2.76 3.29
N HIS A 18 4.79 -1.75 2.74
CA HIS A 18 6.16 -1.85 2.25
C HIS A 18 7.17 -0.98 2.99
N ARG A 19 6.70 0.07 3.65
CA ARG A 19 7.57 1.04 4.34
C ARG A 19 7.01 1.40 5.70
N ALA A 20 7.89 1.54 6.67
CA ALA A 20 7.50 2.01 8.00
C ALA A 20 7.03 3.47 7.93
N MET A 21 5.80 3.70 8.35
CA MET A 21 5.20 5.02 8.36
C MET A 21 5.83 5.90 9.45
N ASP A 22 6.09 7.17 9.13
CA ASP A 22 6.56 8.18 10.07
C ASP A 22 5.74 9.46 9.91
N VAL A 23 4.56 9.46 10.50
CA VAL A 23 3.59 10.56 10.40
C VAL A 23 4.11 11.85 11.02
N ALA A 24 5.00 11.75 12.02
CA ALA A 24 5.62 12.91 12.66
C ALA A 24 6.66 13.55 11.73
N ALA A 25 7.54 12.75 11.10
CA ALA A 25 8.51 13.26 10.13
C ALA A 25 7.86 13.84 8.87
N TRP A 26 6.67 13.36 8.50
CA TRP A 26 5.90 13.88 7.37
C TRP A 26 5.07 15.12 7.71
N ASP A 27 5.01 15.50 8.96
CA ASP A 27 4.15 16.59 9.46
C ASP A 27 2.70 16.41 8.98
N ALA A 28 2.20 15.19 9.12
CA ALA A 28 0.87 14.81 8.66
C ALA A 28 -0.17 15.01 9.77
N ASP A 29 -1.22 15.78 9.49
CA ASP A 29 -2.36 15.94 10.40
C ASP A 29 -3.22 14.69 10.40
N TRP A 30 -3.42 14.07 9.25
CA TRP A 30 -4.22 12.85 9.08
C TRP A 30 -3.49 11.83 8.21
N TYR A 31 -3.59 10.54 8.59
CA TYR A 31 -3.10 9.44 7.77
C TYR A 31 -4.05 8.24 7.82
N ALA A 32 -4.50 7.80 6.65
CA ALA A 32 -5.41 6.67 6.54
C ALA A 32 -4.76 5.50 5.79
N PHE A 33 -4.92 4.28 6.32
CA PHE A 33 -4.45 3.06 5.65
C PHE A 33 -5.34 1.85 5.99
N SER A 34 -5.22 0.81 5.18
CA SER A 34 -5.94 -0.44 5.39
C SER A 34 -5.09 -1.41 6.20
N LEU A 35 -5.63 -1.92 7.31
CA LEU A 35 -4.94 -2.91 8.14
C LEU A 35 -4.76 -4.24 7.42
N TYR A 36 -5.73 -4.66 6.58
CA TYR A 36 -5.61 -5.88 5.76
C TYR A 36 -4.48 -5.82 4.70
N LYS A 37 -3.99 -4.62 4.35
CA LYS A 37 -2.82 -4.48 3.49
C LYS A 37 -1.50 -4.52 4.24
N VAL A 38 -1.52 -4.24 5.53
CA VAL A 38 -0.36 -4.37 6.42
C VAL A 38 -0.41 -5.66 7.24
N TYR A 39 -0.88 -6.74 6.60
CA TYR A 39 -0.89 -8.12 7.13
C TYR A 39 -1.87 -8.34 8.28
N GLY A 40 -2.76 -7.39 8.54
CA GLY A 40 -3.77 -7.43 9.58
C GLY A 40 -5.17 -7.86 9.07
N PRO A 41 -6.19 -7.81 9.92
CA PRO A 41 -7.57 -8.14 9.58
C PRO A 41 -8.22 -7.10 8.65
N HIS A 42 -9.39 -7.42 8.11
CA HIS A 42 -10.13 -6.56 7.18
C HIS A 42 -10.75 -5.34 7.89
N MET A 43 -9.88 -4.43 8.25
CA MET A 43 -10.16 -3.16 8.92
C MET A 43 -9.35 -2.03 8.29
N ALA A 44 -9.58 -0.81 8.73
CA ALA A 44 -8.76 0.36 8.41
C ALA A 44 -8.37 1.08 9.70
N ALA A 45 -7.31 1.89 9.62
CA ALA A 45 -6.91 2.79 10.68
C ALA A 45 -6.85 4.22 10.14
N LEU A 46 -7.24 5.16 10.98
CA LEU A 46 -7.10 6.58 10.77
C LEU A 46 -6.25 7.17 11.90
N TYR A 47 -5.09 7.67 11.56
CA TYR A 47 -4.31 8.51 12.45
C TYR A 47 -4.77 9.96 12.30
N GLY A 48 -4.85 10.67 13.40
CA GLY A 48 -4.97 12.13 13.43
C GLY A 48 -4.07 12.71 14.52
N SER A 49 -3.44 13.86 14.26
CA SER A 49 -2.73 14.61 15.29
C SER A 49 -3.73 15.10 16.36
N ALA A 50 -3.26 15.34 17.57
CA ALA A 50 -4.12 15.80 18.66
C ALA A 50 -4.86 17.11 18.28
N ASP A 51 -4.15 18.04 17.65
CA ASP A 51 -4.71 19.32 17.21
C ASP A 51 -5.77 19.12 16.11
N ALA A 52 -5.48 18.27 15.11
CA ALA A 52 -6.43 17.96 14.06
C ALA A 52 -7.70 17.29 14.59
N PHE A 53 -7.57 16.39 15.57
CA PHE A 53 -8.74 15.82 16.25
C PHE A 53 -9.54 16.83 17.04
N ALA A 54 -8.87 17.82 17.67
CA ALA A 54 -9.55 18.86 18.44
C ALA A 54 -10.38 19.80 17.56
N GLU A 55 -9.88 20.13 16.35
CA GLU A 55 -10.52 21.09 15.44
C GLU A 55 -11.74 20.54 14.71
N VAL A 56 -11.82 19.23 14.48
CA VAL A 56 -12.89 18.62 13.68
C VAL A 56 -14.06 18.20 14.55
N GLU A 57 -15.29 18.58 14.19
CA GLU A 57 -16.51 18.06 14.81
C GLU A 57 -16.79 16.63 14.34
N GLY A 58 -16.99 15.72 15.30
CA GLY A 58 -17.36 14.33 15.00
C GLY A 58 -18.86 14.20 14.70
N PRO A 59 -19.27 13.33 13.78
CA PRO A 59 -20.66 13.11 13.41
C PRO A 59 -21.37 12.21 14.45
N ASN A 60 -21.20 12.48 15.73
CA ASN A 60 -21.75 11.64 16.80
C ASN A 60 -22.97 12.28 17.49
N HIS A 61 -23.57 11.59 18.44
CA HIS A 61 -24.71 12.07 19.20
C HIS A 61 -24.32 13.28 20.07
N PHE A 62 -25.25 14.21 20.28
CA PHE A 62 -25.04 15.45 21.02
C PHE A 62 -24.62 15.23 22.49
N PHE A 63 -24.85 14.05 23.06
CA PHE A 63 -24.48 13.69 24.43
C PHE A 63 -23.11 13.00 24.55
N VAL A 64 -22.43 12.74 23.43
CA VAL A 64 -21.05 12.23 23.42
C VAL A 64 -20.11 13.42 23.63
N ASP A 65 -19.15 13.25 24.54
CA ASP A 65 -18.19 14.29 24.84
C ASP A 65 -17.35 14.62 23.57
N PRO A 66 -17.42 15.84 23.05
CA PRO A 66 -16.65 16.23 21.88
C PRO A 66 -15.13 16.27 22.13
N ALA A 67 -14.70 16.24 23.42
CA ALA A 67 -13.30 16.16 23.79
C ALA A 67 -12.75 14.73 23.80
N ASP A 68 -13.60 13.70 23.75
CA ASP A 68 -13.18 12.31 23.62
C ASP A 68 -12.79 12.00 22.16
N PRO A 69 -11.48 11.86 21.83
CA PRO A 69 -11.04 11.69 20.46
C PRO A 69 -11.49 10.35 19.86
N VAL A 70 -11.72 9.33 20.66
CA VAL A 70 -12.17 8.02 20.20
C VAL A 70 -13.67 8.04 19.95
N ALA A 71 -14.48 8.35 20.95
CA ALA A 71 -15.92 8.37 20.85
C ALA A 71 -16.45 9.36 19.81
N LYS A 72 -15.70 10.42 19.54
CA LYS A 72 -16.02 11.47 18.58
C LYS A 72 -16.25 10.92 17.16
N PHE A 73 -15.49 9.90 16.74
CA PHE A 73 -15.56 9.31 15.40
C PHE A 73 -16.03 7.85 15.40
N GLU A 74 -16.03 7.18 16.54
CA GLU A 74 -16.48 5.80 16.69
C GLU A 74 -18.00 5.81 17.03
N LEU A 75 -18.84 5.66 16.01
CA LEU A 75 -20.30 5.78 16.15
C LEU A 75 -20.97 4.56 16.81
N GLY A 76 -20.19 3.55 17.15
CA GLY A 76 -20.68 2.30 17.75
C GLY A 76 -19.56 1.44 18.29
N GLY A 77 -19.84 0.19 18.61
CA GLY A 77 -18.84 -0.76 19.11
C GLY A 77 -17.80 -1.10 18.05
N VAL A 78 -16.55 -1.21 18.47
CA VAL A 78 -15.44 -1.66 17.60
C VAL A 78 -15.60 -3.15 17.24
N LEU A 79 -14.97 -3.57 16.13
CA LEU A 79 -14.88 -4.98 15.76
C LEU A 79 -13.82 -5.65 16.66
N HIS A 80 -14.26 -6.21 17.80
CA HIS A 80 -13.39 -6.79 18.82
C HIS A 80 -12.49 -7.90 18.28
N GLU A 81 -13.03 -8.79 17.46
CA GLU A 81 -12.29 -9.88 16.82
C GLU A 81 -11.21 -9.34 15.89
N GLY A 82 -11.51 -8.28 15.17
CA GLY A 82 -10.54 -7.59 14.32
C GLY A 82 -9.43 -6.95 15.14
N CYS A 83 -9.77 -6.27 16.23
CA CYS A 83 -8.77 -5.67 17.15
C CYS A 83 -7.88 -6.77 17.76
N ALA A 84 -8.46 -7.88 18.20
CA ALA A 84 -7.71 -9.04 18.70
C ALA A 84 -6.78 -9.62 17.60
N GLY A 85 -7.25 -9.68 16.35
CA GLY A 85 -6.46 -10.15 15.22
C GLY A 85 -5.21 -9.30 14.94
N LEU A 86 -5.21 -8.01 15.32
CA LEU A 86 -4.02 -7.15 15.18
C LEU A 86 -2.87 -7.55 16.09
N LEU A 87 -3.14 -8.28 17.18
CA LEU A 87 -2.07 -8.80 18.05
C LEU A 87 -1.12 -9.74 17.31
N GLY A 88 -1.58 -10.41 16.25
CA GLY A 88 -0.72 -11.21 15.39
C GLY A 88 0.41 -10.42 14.72
N LEU A 89 0.29 -9.10 14.58
CA LEU A 89 1.38 -8.25 14.07
C LEU A 89 2.52 -8.13 15.08
N ALA A 90 2.23 -8.26 16.37
CA ALA A 90 3.24 -8.25 17.43
C ALA A 90 4.15 -9.49 17.38
N ASP A 91 3.67 -10.59 16.80
CA ASP A 91 4.48 -11.78 16.53
C ASP A 91 5.15 -11.72 15.14
N TYR A 92 4.40 -11.23 14.15
CA TYR A 92 4.83 -11.21 12.75
C TYR A 92 6.02 -10.28 12.49
N LEU A 93 5.95 -9.03 12.96
CA LEU A 93 7.00 -8.06 12.69
C LEU A 93 8.35 -8.43 13.31
N PRO A 94 8.44 -8.88 14.59
CA PRO A 94 9.68 -9.41 15.13
C PRO A 94 10.22 -10.62 14.35
N ALA A 95 9.35 -11.55 13.92
CA ALA A 95 9.76 -12.70 13.12
C ALA A 95 10.38 -12.28 11.78
N VAL A 96 9.78 -11.32 11.06
CA VAL A 96 10.35 -10.75 9.84
C VAL A 96 11.69 -10.05 10.11
N ALA A 97 11.79 -9.33 11.22
CA ALA A 97 13.03 -8.67 11.65
C ALA A 97 14.13 -9.62 12.12
N GLY A 98 13.87 -10.93 12.18
CA GLY A 98 14.80 -11.91 12.74
C GLY A 98 15.06 -11.72 14.23
N ARG A 99 14.11 -11.13 14.96
CA ARG A 99 14.21 -10.83 16.39
C ARG A 99 13.42 -11.85 17.21
N ALA A 100 13.86 -12.07 18.44
CA ALA A 100 13.09 -12.87 19.40
C ALA A 100 11.80 -12.15 19.77
N LEU A 101 10.72 -12.93 19.90
CA LEU A 101 9.44 -12.42 20.40
C LEU A 101 9.60 -11.93 21.85
N ASP A 102 9.16 -10.73 22.12
CA ASP A 102 9.01 -10.27 23.49
C ASP A 102 7.80 -10.97 24.14
N ARG A 103 7.99 -11.56 25.32
CA ARG A 103 6.91 -12.23 26.06
C ARG A 103 5.80 -11.27 26.52
N GLN A 104 6.06 -9.97 26.49
CA GLN A 104 5.10 -8.93 26.83
C GLN A 104 4.25 -8.48 25.62
N GLY A 105 4.57 -8.96 24.40
CA GLY A 105 3.84 -8.64 23.17
C GLY A 105 4.02 -7.19 22.71
N GLU A 106 5.00 -6.49 23.26
CA GLU A 106 5.31 -5.12 22.82
C GLU A 106 6.26 -5.13 21.63
N VAL A 107 5.94 -4.35 20.60
CA VAL A 107 6.78 -4.14 19.43
C VAL A 107 7.28 -2.71 19.43
N ASP A 108 8.58 -2.53 19.68
CA ASP A 108 9.21 -1.23 19.65
C ASP A 108 9.41 -0.69 18.21
N ARG A 109 9.60 0.62 18.10
CA ARG A 109 9.84 1.28 16.81
C ARG A 109 11.05 0.70 16.08
N ALA A 110 12.10 0.29 16.78
CA ALA A 110 13.30 -0.28 16.19
C ALA A 110 13.03 -1.65 15.54
N THR A 111 12.14 -2.44 16.13
CA THR A 111 11.68 -3.71 15.55
C THR A 111 10.83 -3.48 14.30
N VAL A 112 9.92 -2.51 14.33
CA VAL A 112 9.13 -2.12 13.14
C VAL A 112 10.06 -1.69 12.00
N LEU A 113 11.01 -0.80 12.26
CA LEU A 113 11.96 -0.34 11.24
C LEU A 113 12.79 -1.49 10.67
N ALA A 114 13.27 -2.41 11.52
CA ALA A 114 14.04 -3.57 11.08
C ALA A 114 13.19 -4.52 10.21
N ALA A 115 11.92 -4.75 10.57
CA ALA A 115 11.02 -5.59 9.79
C ALA A 115 10.78 -4.99 8.39
N PHE A 116 10.48 -3.71 8.30
CA PHE A 116 10.27 -3.06 7.01
C PHE A 116 11.55 -2.94 6.17
N ALA A 117 12.72 -2.77 6.79
CA ALA A 117 14.00 -2.84 6.08
C ALA A 117 14.26 -4.24 5.49
N GLU A 118 13.90 -5.31 6.21
CA GLU A 118 14.01 -6.68 5.69
C GLU A 118 12.99 -6.94 4.58
N MET A 119 11.74 -6.46 4.71
CA MET A 119 10.75 -6.54 3.64
C MET A 119 11.27 -5.86 2.36
N GLU A 120 11.80 -4.65 2.47
CA GLU A 120 12.39 -3.95 1.34
C GLU A 120 13.55 -4.70 0.70
N ARG A 121 14.45 -5.26 1.53
CA ARG A 121 15.58 -6.07 1.07
C ARG A 121 15.14 -7.26 0.23
N LEU A 122 14.02 -7.91 0.61
CA LEU A 122 13.44 -9.04 -0.11
C LEU A 122 12.68 -8.61 -1.38
N GLU A 123 11.98 -7.50 -1.33
CA GLU A 123 11.17 -6.98 -2.44
C GLU A 123 12.02 -6.39 -3.58
N ARG A 124 13.12 -5.71 -3.24
CA ARG A 124 13.93 -4.96 -4.22
C ARG A 124 14.44 -5.79 -5.39
N PRO A 125 15.01 -7.00 -5.21
CA PRO A 125 15.44 -7.84 -6.33
C PRO A 125 14.29 -8.26 -7.25
N LEU A 126 13.15 -8.64 -6.67
CA LEU A 126 11.95 -9.04 -7.41
C LEU A 126 11.43 -7.89 -8.28
N GLN A 127 11.39 -6.71 -7.69
CA GLN A 127 11.00 -5.48 -8.37
C GLN A 127 11.96 -5.12 -9.50
N ALA A 128 13.28 -5.26 -9.28
CA ALA A 128 14.29 -4.99 -10.29
C ALA A 128 14.11 -5.90 -11.50
N THR A 129 13.99 -7.20 -11.28
CA THR A 129 13.82 -8.19 -12.37
C THR A 129 12.60 -7.87 -13.25
N LEU A 130 11.45 -7.51 -12.65
CA LEU A 130 10.26 -7.18 -13.43
C LEU A 130 10.40 -5.83 -14.16
N LEU A 131 11.00 -4.83 -13.52
CA LEU A 131 11.20 -3.51 -14.14
C LEU A 131 12.18 -3.57 -15.31
N ASP A 132 13.30 -4.30 -15.15
CA ASP A 132 14.30 -4.47 -16.21
C ASP A 132 13.67 -5.12 -17.45
N HIS A 133 12.80 -6.13 -17.22
CA HIS A 133 12.06 -6.78 -18.31
C HIS A 133 11.11 -5.79 -19.01
N LEU A 134 10.28 -5.08 -18.26
CA LEU A 134 9.31 -4.14 -18.83
C LEU A 134 9.97 -2.95 -19.54
N ASP A 135 11.09 -2.46 -19.02
CA ASP A 135 11.84 -1.35 -19.61
C ASP A 135 12.61 -1.79 -20.90
N ALA A 136 12.84 -3.10 -21.08
CA ALA A 136 13.43 -3.66 -22.31
C ALA A 136 12.40 -3.82 -23.45
N GLU A 137 11.10 -3.80 -23.15
CA GLU A 137 10.04 -3.96 -24.15
C GLU A 137 9.65 -2.62 -24.79
N PRO A 138 9.95 -2.40 -26.09
CA PRO A 138 9.74 -1.08 -26.73
C PRO A 138 8.28 -0.63 -26.80
N ALA A 139 7.33 -1.58 -26.79
CA ALA A 139 5.90 -1.31 -26.86
C ALA A 139 5.27 -1.09 -25.48
N VAL A 140 6.06 -1.23 -24.41
CA VAL A 140 5.63 -1.01 -23.03
C VAL A 140 6.02 0.40 -22.56
N ARG A 141 5.10 1.10 -21.94
CA ARG A 141 5.34 2.33 -21.22
C ARG A 141 5.10 2.10 -19.73
N ARG A 142 6.17 2.09 -18.94
CA ARG A 142 6.07 2.05 -17.49
C ARG A 142 5.46 3.36 -16.95
N ILE A 143 4.61 3.24 -15.96
CA ILE A 143 3.97 4.38 -15.27
C ILE A 143 4.51 4.45 -13.84
N GLY A 144 5.26 5.51 -13.55
CA GLY A 144 5.91 5.73 -12.26
C GLY A 144 7.43 5.68 -12.31
N PRO A 145 8.10 5.86 -11.16
CA PRO A 145 9.55 6.01 -11.07
C PRO A 145 10.33 4.70 -11.36
N GLY A 146 11.63 4.82 -11.60
CA GLY A 146 12.58 3.72 -11.69
C GLY A 146 13.08 3.25 -10.33
N LEU A 147 14.08 2.35 -10.33
CA LEU A 147 14.73 1.84 -9.12
C LEU A 147 15.71 2.82 -8.47
N ASP A 148 16.08 3.86 -9.17
CA ASP A 148 16.92 4.96 -8.72
C ASP A 148 16.20 5.94 -7.78
N GLU A 149 14.87 5.84 -7.73
CA GLU A 149 14.02 6.60 -6.83
C GLU A 149 13.47 5.72 -5.70
N ASP A 150 13.01 6.33 -4.60
CA ASP A 150 12.29 5.62 -3.55
C ASP A 150 10.92 5.20 -4.07
N ARG A 151 10.69 3.90 -4.13
CA ARG A 151 9.44 3.30 -4.61
C ARG A 151 9.07 2.04 -3.85
N VAL A 152 7.81 1.69 -3.91
CA VAL A 152 7.29 0.41 -3.43
C VAL A 152 7.07 -0.56 -4.61
N PRO A 153 7.03 -1.88 -4.39
CA PRO A 153 6.95 -2.89 -5.45
C PRO A 153 5.54 -3.02 -6.07
N THR A 154 4.89 -1.88 -6.29
CA THR A 154 3.66 -1.77 -7.08
C THR A 154 4.02 -1.20 -8.44
N ILE A 155 4.06 -2.05 -9.45
CA ILE A 155 4.52 -1.74 -10.79
C ILE A 155 3.32 -1.58 -11.71
N SER A 156 3.25 -0.44 -12.40
CA SER A 156 2.18 -0.13 -13.34
C SER A 156 2.75 0.15 -14.73
N PHE A 157 2.08 -0.38 -15.76
CA PHE A 157 2.49 -0.17 -17.14
C PHE A 157 1.28 -0.21 -18.09
N VAL A 158 1.48 0.27 -19.31
CA VAL A 158 0.57 0.11 -20.44
C VAL A 158 1.34 -0.41 -21.64
N HIS A 159 0.64 -1.06 -22.54
CA HIS A 159 1.18 -1.54 -23.82
C HIS A 159 0.50 -0.81 -24.99
N ASP A 160 1.22 -0.55 -26.07
CA ASP A 160 0.75 0.28 -27.19
C ASP A 160 -0.30 -0.37 -28.09
N ARG A 161 -0.41 -1.71 -28.05
CA ARG A 161 -1.30 -2.50 -28.92
C ARG A 161 -2.34 -3.33 -28.18
N THR A 162 -2.03 -3.77 -26.96
CA THR A 162 -2.88 -4.66 -26.15
C THR A 162 -3.42 -3.88 -24.97
N SER A 163 -4.73 -3.87 -24.76
CA SER A 163 -5.33 -3.15 -23.63
C SER A 163 -4.94 -3.76 -22.29
N SER A 164 -4.93 -2.90 -21.26
CA SER A 164 -4.64 -3.34 -19.89
C SER A 164 -5.63 -4.40 -19.41
N ARG A 165 -6.88 -4.29 -19.85
CA ARG A 165 -7.95 -5.26 -19.59
C ARG A 165 -7.63 -6.63 -20.18
N GLU A 166 -7.21 -6.69 -21.46
CA GLU A 166 -6.90 -7.95 -22.15
C GLU A 166 -5.71 -8.65 -21.48
N ILE A 167 -4.63 -7.91 -21.18
CA ILE A 167 -3.46 -8.45 -20.48
C ILE A 167 -3.86 -9.04 -19.13
N ALA A 168 -4.64 -8.30 -18.32
CA ALA A 168 -5.06 -8.77 -17.00
C ALA A 168 -6.02 -9.98 -17.09
N ALA A 169 -6.90 -10.03 -18.09
CA ALA A 169 -7.80 -11.17 -18.32
C ALA A 169 -7.00 -12.44 -18.67
N ALA A 170 -6.07 -12.33 -19.62
CA ALA A 170 -5.20 -13.45 -20.02
C ALA A 170 -4.32 -13.93 -18.85
N ALA A 171 -3.79 -13.02 -18.04
CA ALA A 171 -3.02 -13.35 -16.84
C ALA A 171 -3.85 -14.17 -15.84
N ASN A 172 -5.10 -13.77 -15.61
CA ASN A 172 -6.00 -14.50 -14.70
C ASN A 172 -6.28 -15.94 -15.17
N GLU A 173 -6.38 -16.18 -16.49
CA GLU A 173 -6.52 -17.53 -17.05
C GLU A 173 -5.30 -18.42 -16.77
N GLN A 174 -4.12 -17.83 -16.60
CA GLN A 174 -2.88 -18.51 -16.22
C GLN A 174 -2.65 -18.57 -14.71
N GLY A 175 -3.63 -18.13 -13.90
CA GLY A 175 -3.50 -18.07 -12.43
C GLY A 175 -2.54 -16.99 -11.93
N LEU A 176 -2.29 -15.94 -12.72
CA LEU A 176 -1.47 -14.80 -12.35
C LEU A 176 -2.34 -13.63 -11.88
N GLY A 177 -2.10 -13.18 -10.66
CA GLY A 177 -2.96 -12.23 -9.95
C GLY A 177 -2.70 -10.75 -10.24
N VAL A 178 -2.51 -10.36 -11.50
CA VAL A 178 -2.42 -8.93 -11.87
C VAL A 178 -3.80 -8.28 -12.00
N ARG A 179 -3.85 -6.98 -11.96
CA ARG A 179 -5.10 -6.20 -12.09
C ARG A 179 -4.92 -5.08 -13.10
N TYR A 180 -6.04 -4.55 -13.61
CA TYR A 180 -6.05 -3.38 -14.49
C TYR A 180 -7.01 -2.30 -14.00
N GLY A 181 -6.87 -1.09 -14.52
CA GLY A 181 -7.74 0.03 -14.26
C GLY A 181 -7.03 1.27 -13.72
N HIS A 182 -7.79 2.27 -13.32
CA HIS A 182 -7.28 3.53 -12.75
C HIS A 182 -7.07 3.50 -11.23
N PHE A 183 -7.43 2.43 -10.53
CA PHE A 183 -7.23 2.24 -9.08
C PHE A 183 -7.66 3.42 -8.21
N TYR A 184 -8.82 4.01 -8.48
CA TYR A 184 -9.34 5.24 -7.87
C TYR A 184 -8.52 6.51 -8.17
N ALA A 185 -7.55 6.45 -9.09
CA ALA A 185 -6.73 7.57 -9.53
C ALA A 185 -7.18 8.08 -10.92
N HIS A 186 -8.49 8.14 -11.18
CA HIS A 186 -9.08 8.50 -12.46
C HIS A 186 -8.49 9.80 -13.04
N ARG A 187 -8.39 10.86 -12.20
CA ARG A 187 -7.84 12.15 -12.64
C ARG A 187 -6.35 12.06 -12.98
N LEU A 188 -5.59 11.24 -12.26
CA LEU A 188 -4.18 11.02 -12.54
C LEU A 188 -4.02 10.27 -13.86
N ALA A 189 -4.81 9.21 -14.10
CA ALA A 189 -4.80 8.49 -15.37
C ALA A 189 -5.06 9.44 -16.55
N ALA A 190 -6.10 10.28 -16.48
CA ALA A 190 -6.40 11.28 -17.48
C ALA A 190 -5.26 12.31 -17.67
N ALA A 191 -4.65 12.80 -16.58
CA ALA A 191 -3.54 13.76 -16.64
C ALA A 191 -2.26 13.16 -17.26
N LEU A 192 -2.07 11.85 -17.17
CA LEU A 192 -0.98 11.12 -17.80
C LEU A 192 -1.27 10.73 -19.27
N GLY A 193 -2.44 11.15 -19.80
CA GLY A 193 -2.87 10.84 -21.15
C GLY A 193 -3.26 9.38 -21.36
N LEU A 194 -3.66 8.67 -20.28
CA LEU A 194 -4.19 7.33 -20.34
C LEU A 194 -5.71 7.37 -20.51
N ASP A 195 -6.26 6.33 -21.14
CA ASP A 195 -7.70 6.09 -21.07
C ASP A 195 -8.06 5.62 -19.65
N PRO A 196 -8.84 6.39 -18.87
CA PRO A 196 -9.18 5.97 -17.51
C PRO A 196 -10.04 4.70 -17.45
N GLU A 197 -10.77 4.36 -18.51
CA GLU A 197 -11.63 3.17 -18.54
C GLU A 197 -10.81 1.88 -18.70
N ASP A 198 -9.64 1.94 -19.34
CA ASP A 198 -8.68 0.84 -19.42
C ASP A 198 -7.62 0.93 -18.31
N GLY A 199 -7.16 2.16 -18.02
CA GLY A 199 -6.18 2.44 -16.96
C GLY A 199 -4.80 1.87 -17.26
N VAL A 200 -4.25 1.14 -16.32
CA VAL A 200 -2.93 0.48 -16.40
C VAL A 200 -3.03 -0.99 -15.98
N VAL A 201 -2.14 -1.83 -16.45
CA VAL A 201 -1.84 -3.12 -15.80
C VAL A 201 -1.06 -2.82 -14.53
N ARG A 202 -1.41 -3.48 -13.42
CA ARG A 202 -0.69 -3.38 -12.17
C ARG A 202 -0.29 -4.74 -11.63
N ALA A 203 1.01 -4.96 -11.51
CA ALA A 203 1.60 -6.03 -10.73
C ALA A 203 2.02 -5.48 -9.36
N SER A 204 1.66 -6.17 -8.28
CA SER A 204 2.01 -5.80 -6.92
C SER A 204 2.73 -6.98 -6.27
N LEU A 205 3.97 -6.77 -5.85
CA LEU A 205 4.80 -7.76 -5.20
C LEU A 205 4.87 -7.45 -3.70
N VAL A 206 5.20 -8.45 -2.92
CA VAL A 206 5.45 -8.34 -1.48
C VAL A 206 6.64 -9.20 -1.09
N HIS A 207 7.18 -9.01 0.11
CA HIS A 207 8.40 -9.67 0.60
C HIS A 207 8.34 -11.20 0.64
N TYR A 208 7.18 -11.83 0.59
CA TYR A 208 7.02 -13.29 0.52
C TYR A 208 6.79 -13.84 -0.89
N ASN A 209 6.83 -12.99 -1.93
CA ASN A 209 6.90 -13.49 -3.29
C ASN A 209 8.28 -14.06 -3.58
N THR A 210 8.33 -14.98 -4.53
CA THR A 210 9.55 -15.69 -4.93
C THR A 210 10.05 -15.22 -6.30
N PRO A 211 11.35 -15.39 -6.62
CA PRO A 211 11.86 -15.15 -7.97
C PRO A 211 11.11 -15.97 -9.04
N ASP A 212 10.78 -17.23 -8.77
CA ASP A 212 10.04 -18.10 -9.70
C ASP A 212 8.65 -17.54 -10.05
N GLU A 213 7.98 -16.87 -9.12
CA GLU A 213 6.69 -16.21 -9.38
C GLU A 213 6.85 -15.01 -10.32
N VAL A 214 7.93 -14.25 -10.17
CA VAL A 214 8.26 -13.13 -11.07
C VAL A 214 8.64 -13.64 -12.44
N GLU A 215 9.46 -14.70 -12.53
CA GLU A 215 9.83 -15.35 -13.80
C GLU A 215 8.62 -15.90 -14.53
N ARG A 216 7.67 -16.52 -13.81
CA ARG A 216 6.40 -16.96 -14.40
C ARG A 216 5.57 -15.80 -14.95
N LEU A 217 5.53 -14.69 -14.27
CA LEU A 217 4.86 -13.48 -14.76
C LEU A 217 5.55 -12.95 -16.02
N ILE A 218 6.86 -12.87 -16.04
CA ILE A 218 7.66 -12.46 -17.20
C ILE A 218 7.42 -13.39 -18.39
N ALA A 219 7.53 -14.70 -18.20
CA ALA A 219 7.29 -15.67 -19.26
C ALA A 219 5.86 -15.59 -19.85
N PHE A 220 4.87 -15.24 -19.02
CA PHE A 220 3.52 -14.93 -19.50
C PHE A 220 3.50 -13.64 -20.32
N LEU A 221 4.12 -12.57 -19.81
CA LEU A 221 4.17 -11.27 -20.49
C LEU A 221 4.80 -11.38 -21.87
N ASP A 222 5.86 -12.19 -22.05
CA ASP A 222 6.49 -12.50 -23.35
C ASP A 222 5.50 -13.08 -24.37
N THR A 223 4.39 -13.64 -23.93
CA THR A 223 3.38 -14.22 -24.84
C THR A 223 2.28 -13.26 -25.25
N VAL A 224 2.13 -12.13 -24.54
CA VAL A 224 0.99 -11.20 -24.72
C VAL A 224 1.41 -9.76 -25.04
N LEU A 225 2.67 -9.38 -24.80
CA LEU A 225 3.27 -8.12 -25.17
C LEU A 225 3.97 -8.23 -26.54
#